data_923d54dd63c634cb0d4d8f6273a52fb0
#
_entry.id   923d54dd63c634cb0d4d8f6273a52fb0
#
_cell.length_a   1.000
_cell.length_b   1.000
_cell.length_c   1.000
_cell.angle_alpha   90.00
_cell.angle_beta   90.00
_cell.angle_gamma   90.00
#
_symmetry.space_group_name_H-M   'P 1'
#
loop_
_entity.id
_entity.type
_entity.pdbx_description
1 polymer ?
#
loop_
_entity_poly.entity_id
_entity_poly.type
_entity_poly.pdbx_seq_one_letter_code
_entity_poly.pdbx_strand_id
1 'polypeptide(L)'
;MVNRLKKSSVSIIAVLLILILMAIPTGYEDAAIYKGTERVRAKVLSTDESTVKSSGLIQSGEQYCKLEILDGKFKGQETDGVNMLSGSLESDKMFETGDIAQVVISHSGDEILSVMMSDHFRLDKELLLAAMFVVLLVLFAGKTGLRAVYSFVITVLTIWKIMVPAYLGGVNPIWCGILITAFLTVLIIFLVYGFDRKTAAASSGALLGVLMTCIIGCIFTDLFKIHGAVMAYSESLLYAGYQDLNLTQIFMSGIFIGASGAMMDLAVDITSAVNEVIEKKPDISWREAARSGMNVGRAAMGTMTTTLLLAYSGGYIALLMTFMAQGTPIDNILNYKYVSAEILDTIVGSFGLVTVAPFTALTSGILLTGKKKREASVQKEIAAE
;
A
#
# COMPACT_ATOMS: atom_id res chain seq x y z
N MET A 1 -34.29 6.76 -11.87
CA MET A 1 -33.39 6.58 -13.02
C MET A 1 -32.08 7.33 -12.87
N VAL A 2 -32.04 8.60 -12.51
CA VAL A 2 -30.84 9.44 -12.32
C VAL A 2 -29.85 8.86 -11.29
N ASN A 3 -30.30 8.34 -10.15
CA ASN A 3 -29.43 7.74 -9.13
C ASN A 3 -28.79 6.41 -9.56
N ARG A 4 -29.43 5.65 -10.45
CA ARG A 4 -28.81 4.43 -11.03
C ARG A 4 -27.72 4.80 -12.04
N LEU A 5 -27.93 5.82 -12.84
CA LEU A 5 -26.94 6.33 -13.80
C LEU A 5 -25.71 6.91 -13.08
N LYS A 6 -25.90 7.70 -12.00
CA LYS A 6 -24.80 8.23 -11.19
C LYS A 6 -23.99 7.13 -10.48
N LYS A 7 -24.61 6.04 -10.02
CA LYS A 7 -23.92 4.91 -9.41
C LYS A 7 -23.17 4.05 -10.43
N SER A 8 -23.65 3.97 -11.67
CA SER A 8 -22.99 3.27 -12.77
C SER A 8 -21.77 4.04 -13.28
N SER A 9 -21.85 5.38 -13.33
CA SER A 9 -20.76 6.23 -13.80
C SER A 9 -19.50 6.14 -12.92
N VAL A 10 -19.64 5.96 -11.61
CA VAL A 10 -18.49 5.79 -10.68
C VAL A 10 -17.68 4.55 -11.02
N SER A 11 -18.34 3.41 -11.27
CA SER A 11 -17.66 2.17 -11.65
C SER A 11 -17.02 2.26 -13.04
N ILE A 12 -17.66 2.95 -13.98
CA ILE A 12 -17.09 3.18 -15.32
C ILE A 12 -15.83 4.03 -15.23
N ILE A 13 -15.84 5.11 -14.44
CA ILE A 13 -14.67 5.96 -14.21
C ILE A 13 -13.53 5.12 -13.59
N ALA A 14 -13.82 4.28 -12.59
CA ALA A 14 -12.81 3.43 -11.97
C ALA A 14 -12.18 2.47 -12.98
N VAL A 15 -12.99 1.79 -13.80
CA VAL A 15 -12.48 0.86 -14.82
C VAL A 15 -11.64 1.59 -15.88
N LEU A 16 -12.09 2.76 -16.33
CA LEU A 16 -11.32 3.57 -17.28
C LEU A 16 -9.97 3.99 -16.68
N LEU A 17 -9.95 4.38 -15.41
CA LEU A 17 -8.73 4.75 -14.73
C LEU A 17 -7.77 3.55 -14.60
N ILE A 18 -8.27 2.38 -14.28
CA ILE A 18 -7.48 1.14 -14.24
C ILE A 18 -6.86 0.87 -15.61
N LEU A 19 -7.64 0.95 -16.69
CA LEU A 19 -7.14 0.72 -18.05
C LEU A 19 -6.07 1.74 -18.44
N ILE A 20 -6.26 3.01 -18.10
CA ILE A 20 -5.26 4.06 -18.33
C ILE A 20 -3.98 3.76 -17.56
N LEU A 21 -4.08 3.44 -16.26
CA LEU A 21 -2.91 3.13 -15.43
C LEU A 21 -2.17 1.88 -15.92
N MET A 22 -2.88 0.86 -16.37
CA MET A 22 -2.26 -0.34 -16.95
C MET A 22 -1.50 -0.03 -18.25
N ALA A 23 -2.00 0.91 -19.05
CA ALA A 23 -1.37 1.31 -20.32
C ALA A 23 -0.11 2.18 -20.14
N ILE A 24 0.11 2.78 -18.96
CA ILE A 24 1.30 3.59 -18.69
C ILE A 24 2.52 2.66 -18.56
N PRO A 25 3.56 2.82 -19.41
CA PRO A 25 4.82 2.10 -19.22
C PRO A 25 5.54 2.62 -17.97
N THR A 26 6.27 1.76 -17.26
CA THR A 26 7.10 2.18 -16.13
C THR A 26 8.39 2.84 -16.58
N GLY A 27 8.85 2.52 -17.80
CA GLY A 27 10.14 2.93 -18.34
C GLY A 27 11.32 2.09 -17.83
N TYR A 28 11.04 1.06 -17.05
CA TYR A 28 12.04 0.18 -16.43
C TYR A 28 11.86 -1.30 -16.81
N GLU A 29 11.03 -1.59 -17.81
CA GLU A 29 10.70 -2.95 -18.26
C GLU A 29 11.91 -3.68 -18.87
N ASP A 30 12.81 -2.92 -19.54
CA ASP A 30 13.95 -3.44 -20.29
C ASP A 30 15.29 -3.15 -19.60
N ALA A 31 15.35 -3.30 -18.27
CA ALA A 31 16.60 -3.11 -17.53
C ALA A 31 17.71 -4.00 -18.10
N ALA A 32 18.91 -3.42 -18.28
CA ALA A 32 20.03 -4.04 -18.99
C ALA A 32 20.42 -5.42 -18.44
N ILE A 33 20.25 -5.64 -17.14
CA ILE A 33 20.56 -6.91 -16.45
C ILE A 33 19.74 -8.10 -16.96
N TYR A 34 18.61 -7.85 -17.64
CA TYR A 34 17.72 -8.90 -18.12
C TYR A 34 17.61 -8.98 -19.65
N LYS A 35 18.43 -8.20 -20.38
CA LYS A 35 18.47 -8.27 -21.85
C LYS A 35 19.06 -9.60 -22.29
N GLY A 36 18.42 -10.24 -23.27
CA GLY A 36 18.86 -11.52 -23.81
C GLY A 36 18.58 -12.73 -22.89
N THR A 37 17.70 -12.55 -21.91
CA THR A 37 17.24 -13.64 -21.03
C THR A 37 15.74 -13.86 -21.18
N GLU A 38 15.31 -15.08 -20.99
CA GLU A 38 13.89 -15.46 -20.94
C GLU A 38 13.54 -15.94 -19.52
N ARG A 39 12.42 -15.46 -18.98
CA ARG A 39 11.90 -15.88 -17.67
C ARG A 39 10.72 -16.79 -17.85
N VAL A 40 10.85 -18.02 -17.38
CA VAL A 40 9.88 -19.08 -17.57
C VAL A 40 9.69 -19.89 -16.30
N ARG A 41 8.63 -20.66 -16.26
CA ARG A 41 8.44 -21.68 -15.24
C ARG A 41 9.16 -22.95 -15.65
N ALA A 42 9.75 -23.63 -14.68
CA ALA A 42 10.31 -24.95 -14.85
C ALA A 42 9.92 -25.85 -13.70
N LYS A 43 9.73 -27.14 -14.00
CA LYS A 43 9.48 -28.18 -13.00
C LYS A 43 10.78 -28.83 -12.61
N VAL A 44 11.05 -28.97 -11.34
CA VAL A 44 12.20 -29.66 -10.80
C VAL A 44 11.97 -31.17 -10.90
N LEU A 45 12.82 -31.85 -11.67
CA LEU A 45 12.76 -33.31 -11.87
C LEU A 45 13.62 -34.06 -10.86
N SER A 46 14.79 -33.51 -10.55
CA SER A 46 15.69 -34.03 -9.51
C SER A 46 16.62 -32.93 -9.00
N THR A 47 17.17 -33.12 -7.80
CA THR A 47 18.10 -32.19 -7.16
C THR A 47 19.42 -32.90 -6.80
N ASP A 48 20.53 -32.19 -6.89
CA ASP A 48 21.84 -32.60 -6.41
C ASP A 48 22.41 -31.53 -5.48
N GLU A 49 22.65 -31.91 -4.22
CA GLU A 49 23.12 -31.05 -3.16
C GLU A 49 24.58 -31.38 -2.76
N SER A 50 25.30 -32.14 -3.56
CA SER A 50 26.65 -32.61 -3.26
C SER A 50 27.66 -31.49 -3.01
N THR A 51 27.42 -30.28 -3.56
CA THR A 51 28.25 -29.10 -3.38
C THR A 51 27.73 -28.14 -2.30
N VAL A 52 26.56 -28.42 -1.72
CA VAL A 52 25.97 -27.58 -0.67
C VAL A 52 26.63 -27.86 0.66
N LYS A 53 27.11 -26.81 1.29
CA LYS A 53 27.68 -26.86 2.64
C LYS A 53 26.67 -26.29 3.63
N SER A 54 26.31 -27.07 4.64
CA SER A 54 25.38 -26.68 5.69
C SER A 54 26.13 -26.38 7.00
N SER A 55 25.85 -25.25 7.60
CA SER A 55 26.30 -24.88 8.93
C SER A 55 25.08 -24.47 9.78
N GLY A 56 24.49 -25.42 10.47
CA GLY A 56 23.20 -25.26 11.13
C GLY A 56 22.07 -25.01 10.09
N LEU A 57 21.39 -23.87 10.20
CA LEU A 57 20.34 -23.47 9.25
C LEU A 57 20.90 -22.75 8.01
N ILE A 58 22.18 -22.36 8.02
CA ILE A 58 22.80 -21.64 6.93
C ILE A 58 23.35 -22.64 5.92
N GLN A 59 22.99 -22.45 4.65
CA GLN A 59 23.43 -23.24 3.53
C GLN A 59 24.19 -22.35 2.54
N SER A 60 25.26 -22.86 1.96
CA SER A 60 26.07 -22.12 0.97
C SER A 60 26.60 -23.07 -0.10
N GLY A 61 26.80 -22.56 -1.30
CA GLY A 61 27.26 -23.33 -2.45
C GLY A 61 26.24 -23.36 -3.56
N GLU A 62 26.21 -24.43 -4.34
CA GLU A 62 25.36 -24.57 -5.50
C GLU A 62 24.50 -25.83 -5.38
N GLN A 63 23.19 -25.66 -5.51
CA GLN A 63 22.26 -26.78 -5.70
C GLN A 63 22.02 -26.93 -7.19
N TYR A 64 22.35 -28.08 -7.75
CA TYR A 64 22.07 -28.40 -9.15
C TYR A 64 20.71 -29.07 -9.26
N CYS A 65 19.90 -28.62 -10.21
CA CYS A 65 18.54 -29.14 -10.43
C CYS A 65 18.35 -29.53 -11.89
N LYS A 66 17.85 -30.74 -12.13
CA LYS A 66 17.36 -31.11 -13.45
C LYS A 66 15.95 -30.58 -13.63
N LEU A 67 15.70 -29.86 -14.70
CA LEU A 67 14.49 -29.07 -14.91
C LEU A 67 13.81 -29.48 -16.22
N GLU A 68 12.47 -29.46 -16.21
CA GLU A 68 11.63 -29.48 -17.42
C GLU A 68 11.04 -28.05 -17.58
N ILE A 69 11.29 -27.40 -18.70
CA ILE A 69 10.78 -26.06 -18.99
C ILE A 69 9.29 -26.14 -19.34
N LEU A 70 8.45 -25.38 -18.64
CA LEU A 70 7.00 -25.42 -18.80
C LEU A 70 6.44 -24.37 -19.77
N ASP A 71 7.17 -23.28 -20.00
CA ASP A 71 6.72 -22.13 -20.79
C ASP A 71 7.81 -21.65 -21.74
N GLY A 72 7.45 -20.65 -22.58
CA GLY A 72 8.39 -19.94 -23.44
C GLY A 72 8.88 -20.74 -24.63
N LYS A 73 9.98 -20.25 -25.22
CA LYS A 73 10.56 -20.80 -26.44
C LYS A 73 11.07 -22.24 -26.28
N PHE A 74 11.54 -22.58 -25.10
CA PHE A 74 12.18 -23.87 -24.78
C PHE A 74 11.24 -24.84 -24.10
N LYS A 75 9.91 -24.63 -24.17
CA LYS A 75 8.90 -25.48 -23.55
C LYS A 75 9.07 -26.97 -23.89
N GLY A 76 9.06 -27.79 -22.84
CA GLY A 76 9.18 -29.26 -22.94
C GLY A 76 10.62 -29.75 -23.05
N GLN A 77 11.63 -28.87 -23.05
CA GLN A 77 13.02 -29.29 -23.02
C GLN A 77 13.46 -29.55 -21.56
N GLU A 78 14.28 -30.56 -21.39
CA GLU A 78 14.99 -30.83 -20.14
C GLU A 78 16.35 -30.11 -20.17
N THR A 79 16.73 -29.51 -19.06
CA THR A 79 18.01 -28.77 -18.92
C THR A 79 18.46 -28.81 -17.47
N ASP A 80 19.72 -28.50 -17.24
CA ASP A 80 20.26 -28.34 -15.90
C ASP A 80 20.16 -26.88 -15.48
N GLY A 81 19.70 -26.64 -14.25
CA GLY A 81 19.63 -25.32 -13.60
C GLY A 81 20.45 -25.27 -12.34
N VAL A 82 20.92 -24.08 -12.02
CA VAL A 82 21.75 -23.83 -10.83
C VAL A 82 21.01 -22.89 -9.87
N ASN A 83 20.91 -23.29 -8.63
CA ASN A 83 20.45 -22.48 -7.51
C ASN A 83 21.65 -22.09 -6.65
N MET A 84 21.99 -20.81 -6.64
CA MET A 84 23.09 -20.25 -5.87
C MET A 84 22.66 -19.97 -4.44
N LEU A 85 23.39 -20.51 -3.47
CA LEU A 85 23.17 -20.31 -2.04
C LEU A 85 24.29 -19.42 -1.49
N SER A 86 23.91 -18.26 -0.99
CA SER A 86 24.84 -17.21 -0.50
C SER A 86 25.18 -17.31 0.98
N GLY A 87 24.49 -18.16 1.72
CA GLY A 87 24.56 -18.22 3.17
C GLY A 87 23.60 -17.27 3.87
N SER A 88 22.63 -16.74 3.17
CA SER A 88 21.63 -15.81 3.69
C SER A 88 20.27 -16.49 3.84
N LEU A 89 19.79 -16.62 5.08
CA LEU A 89 18.43 -17.16 5.34
C LEU A 89 17.32 -16.28 4.74
N GLU A 90 17.60 -15.02 4.45
CA GLU A 90 16.63 -14.09 3.87
C GLU A 90 16.45 -14.31 2.37
N SER A 91 17.53 -14.60 1.64
CA SER A 91 17.52 -14.67 0.18
C SER A 91 17.60 -16.08 -0.37
N ASP A 92 18.20 -17.01 0.39
CA ASP A 92 18.44 -18.37 -0.08
C ASP A 92 17.18 -19.24 0.04
N LYS A 93 17.01 -20.14 -0.91
CA LYS A 93 15.91 -21.11 -0.98
C LYS A 93 16.46 -22.43 -1.50
N MET A 94 15.88 -23.53 -1.04
CA MET A 94 16.16 -24.88 -1.52
C MET A 94 14.97 -25.37 -2.36
N PHE A 95 15.24 -26.11 -3.41
CA PHE A 95 14.23 -26.72 -4.25
C PHE A 95 14.18 -28.22 -4.00
N GLU A 96 12.98 -28.78 -4.08
CA GLU A 96 12.71 -30.20 -3.97
C GLU A 96 12.15 -30.75 -5.29
N THR A 97 12.29 -32.06 -5.50
CA THR A 97 11.71 -32.72 -6.67
C THR A 97 10.20 -32.54 -6.72
N GLY A 98 9.71 -32.02 -7.82
CA GLY A 98 8.30 -31.71 -8.04
C GLY A 98 7.95 -30.23 -7.89
N ASP A 99 8.84 -29.41 -7.34
CA ASP A 99 8.63 -27.97 -7.24
C ASP A 99 8.50 -27.30 -8.60
N ILE A 100 7.71 -26.24 -8.64
CA ILE A 100 7.67 -25.33 -9.78
C ILE A 100 8.52 -24.11 -9.44
N ALA A 101 9.60 -23.95 -10.19
CA ALA A 101 10.53 -22.83 -10.06
C ALA A 101 10.31 -21.79 -11.14
N GLN A 102 10.54 -20.53 -10.81
CA GLN A 102 10.77 -19.48 -11.79
C GLN A 102 12.26 -19.47 -12.11
N VAL A 103 12.59 -19.57 -13.39
CA VAL A 103 13.97 -19.63 -13.86
C VAL A 103 14.26 -18.54 -14.88
N VAL A 104 15.53 -18.15 -14.95
CA VAL A 104 16.06 -17.20 -15.94
C VAL A 104 16.96 -18.00 -16.87
N ILE A 105 16.55 -18.08 -18.15
CA ILE A 105 17.30 -18.76 -19.19
C ILE A 105 18.12 -17.73 -19.97
N SER A 106 19.43 -17.92 -20.00
CA SER A 106 20.31 -17.22 -20.93
C SER A 106 20.51 -18.09 -22.15
N HIS A 107 20.27 -17.54 -23.34
CA HIS A 107 20.32 -18.30 -24.58
C HIS A 107 20.97 -17.50 -25.71
N SER A 108 21.50 -18.23 -26.70
CA SER A 108 21.97 -17.67 -27.97
C SER A 108 21.25 -18.39 -29.12
N GLY A 109 20.34 -17.66 -29.78
CA GLY A 109 19.44 -18.30 -30.75
C GLY A 109 18.60 -19.41 -30.09
N ASP A 110 18.71 -20.64 -30.59
CA ASP A 110 17.97 -21.80 -30.11
C ASP A 110 18.74 -22.64 -29.06
N GLU A 111 19.93 -22.21 -28.66
CA GLU A 111 20.77 -22.90 -27.70
C GLU A 111 20.68 -22.26 -26.31
N ILE A 112 20.38 -23.09 -25.29
CA ILE A 112 20.41 -22.69 -23.89
C ILE A 112 21.87 -22.66 -23.41
N LEU A 113 22.32 -21.50 -22.94
CA LEU A 113 23.67 -21.32 -22.40
C LEU A 113 23.74 -21.60 -20.90
N SER A 114 22.76 -21.11 -20.15
CA SER A 114 22.66 -21.33 -18.71
C SER A 114 21.24 -21.11 -18.21
N VAL A 115 20.89 -21.79 -17.14
CA VAL A 115 19.62 -21.62 -16.43
C VAL A 115 19.90 -21.34 -14.96
N MET A 116 19.47 -20.16 -14.49
CA MET A 116 19.54 -19.80 -13.08
C MET A 116 18.16 -19.89 -12.44
N MET A 117 18.09 -20.55 -11.29
CA MET A 117 16.88 -20.64 -10.51
C MET A 117 16.68 -19.34 -9.71
N SER A 118 15.59 -18.64 -9.98
CA SER A 118 15.30 -17.35 -9.38
C SER A 118 14.57 -17.51 -8.06
N ASP A 119 13.41 -18.17 -8.04
CA ASP A 119 12.61 -18.44 -6.84
C ASP A 119 11.58 -19.56 -7.12
N HIS A 120 10.83 -19.97 -6.06
CA HIS A 120 9.63 -20.78 -6.25
C HIS A 120 8.57 -19.98 -7.00
N PHE A 121 7.85 -20.62 -7.90
CA PHE A 121 6.72 -19.98 -8.58
C PHE A 121 5.50 -19.98 -7.65
N ARG A 122 5.10 -18.77 -7.21
CA ARG A 122 4.00 -18.57 -6.25
C ARG A 122 2.79 -17.87 -6.84
N LEU A 123 2.91 -17.30 -8.05
CA LEU A 123 1.88 -16.45 -8.66
C LEU A 123 0.51 -17.12 -8.79
N ASP A 124 0.46 -18.42 -9.07
CA ASP A 124 -0.79 -19.18 -9.16
C ASP A 124 -1.53 -19.24 -7.81
N LYS A 125 -0.78 -19.43 -6.71
CA LYS A 125 -1.31 -19.47 -5.34
C LYS A 125 -1.72 -18.08 -4.86
N GLU A 126 -0.93 -17.07 -5.20
CA GLU A 126 -1.23 -15.67 -4.92
C GLU A 126 -2.50 -15.20 -5.64
N LEU A 127 -2.66 -15.56 -6.92
CA LEU A 127 -3.86 -15.26 -7.69
C LEU A 127 -5.08 -16.01 -7.14
N LEU A 128 -4.92 -17.27 -6.72
CA LEU A 128 -5.99 -18.03 -6.07
C LEU A 128 -6.45 -17.34 -4.78
N LEU A 129 -5.49 -16.95 -3.91
CA LEU A 129 -5.78 -16.24 -2.66
C LEU A 129 -6.48 -14.90 -2.93
N ALA A 130 -5.98 -14.12 -3.88
CA ALA A 130 -6.58 -12.86 -4.28
C ALA A 130 -8.00 -13.05 -4.84
N ALA A 131 -8.21 -14.06 -5.68
CA ALA A 131 -9.54 -14.40 -6.21
C ALA A 131 -10.52 -14.79 -5.10
N MET A 132 -10.09 -15.61 -4.14
CA MET A 132 -10.90 -15.97 -2.97
C MET A 132 -11.31 -14.74 -2.17
N PHE A 133 -10.37 -13.83 -1.91
CA PHE A 133 -10.64 -12.57 -1.21
C PHE A 133 -11.65 -11.70 -1.97
N VAL A 134 -11.47 -11.50 -3.28
CA VAL A 134 -12.39 -10.73 -4.12
C VAL A 134 -13.79 -11.34 -4.12
N VAL A 135 -13.91 -12.66 -4.25
CA VAL A 135 -15.19 -13.37 -4.21
C VAL A 135 -15.90 -13.16 -2.88
N LEU A 136 -15.20 -13.33 -1.75
CA LEU A 136 -15.77 -13.10 -0.42
C LEU A 136 -16.22 -11.64 -0.25
N LEU A 137 -15.37 -10.69 -0.65
CA LEU A 137 -15.69 -9.26 -0.53
C LEU A 137 -16.92 -8.87 -1.36
N VAL A 138 -17.04 -9.40 -2.59
CA VAL A 138 -18.20 -9.12 -3.44
C VAL A 138 -19.46 -9.84 -2.93
N LEU A 139 -19.33 -11.05 -2.41
CA LEU A 139 -20.44 -11.81 -1.83
C LEU A 139 -21.06 -11.09 -0.62
N PHE A 140 -20.24 -10.60 0.32
CA PHE A 140 -20.72 -9.96 1.54
C PHE A 140 -21.06 -8.48 1.34
N ALA A 141 -20.26 -7.73 0.60
CA ALA A 141 -20.43 -6.28 0.44
C ALA A 141 -21.07 -5.87 -0.90
N GLY A 142 -21.34 -6.81 -1.82
CA GLY A 142 -22.01 -6.58 -3.08
C GLY A 142 -21.32 -5.50 -3.93
N LYS A 143 -22.08 -4.48 -4.37
CA LYS A 143 -21.55 -3.38 -5.20
C LYS A 143 -20.52 -2.52 -4.47
N THR A 144 -20.60 -2.40 -3.16
CA THR A 144 -19.61 -1.69 -2.34
C THR A 144 -18.30 -2.47 -2.31
N GLY A 145 -18.36 -3.80 -2.17
CA GLY A 145 -17.20 -4.67 -2.27
C GLY A 145 -16.49 -4.55 -3.62
N LEU A 146 -17.25 -4.53 -4.73
CA LEU A 146 -16.65 -4.34 -6.06
C LEU A 146 -15.91 -2.99 -6.18
N ARG A 147 -16.43 -1.91 -5.59
CA ARG A 147 -15.76 -0.61 -5.58
C ARG A 147 -14.50 -0.61 -4.71
N ALA A 148 -14.52 -1.36 -3.62
CA ALA A 148 -13.33 -1.57 -2.80
C ALA A 148 -12.24 -2.31 -3.58
N VAL A 149 -12.60 -3.32 -4.40
CA VAL A 149 -11.64 -3.97 -5.31
C VAL A 149 -11.06 -2.96 -6.31
N TYR A 150 -11.88 -2.11 -6.91
CA TYR A 150 -11.38 -1.07 -7.83
C TYR A 150 -10.43 -0.10 -7.12
N SER A 151 -10.76 0.36 -5.91
CA SER A 151 -9.86 1.25 -5.15
C SER A 151 -8.53 0.59 -4.83
N PHE A 152 -8.55 -0.68 -4.45
CA PHE A 152 -7.35 -1.46 -4.18
C PHE A 152 -6.46 -1.57 -5.44
N VAL A 153 -7.03 -1.98 -6.57
CA VAL A 153 -6.27 -2.11 -7.83
C VAL A 153 -5.69 -0.76 -8.27
N ILE A 154 -6.49 0.32 -8.20
CA ILE A 154 -6.02 1.67 -8.57
C ILE A 154 -4.88 2.10 -7.65
N THR A 155 -4.96 1.85 -6.34
CA THR A 155 -3.91 2.19 -5.39
C THR A 155 -2.60 1.48 -5.73
N VAL A 156 -2.66 0.15 -5.95
CA VAL A 156 -1.48 -0.64 -6.34
C VAL A 156 -0.88 -0.11 -7.65
N LEU A 157 -1.72 0.11 -8.67
CA LEU A 157 -1.24 0.61 -9.96
C LEU A 157 -0.67 2.04 -9.86
N THR A 158 -1.26 2.90 -9.05
CA THR A 158 -0.75 4.28 -8.85
C THR A 158 0.62 4.27 -8.19
N ILE A 159 0.79 3.45 -7.16
CA ILE A 159 2.10 3.29 -6.51
C ILE A 159 3.11 2.73 -7.50
N TRP A 160 2.78 1.65 -8.18
CA TRP A 160 3.71 0.94 -9.07
C TRP A 160 4.01 1.71 -10.35
N LYS A 161 2.99 2.25 -11.03
CA LYS A 161 3.14 2.85 -12.37
C LYS A 161 3.45 4.35 -12.36
N ILE A 162 3.18 5.04 -11.25
CA ILE A 162 3.38 6.49 -11.17
C ILE A 162 4.40 6.84 -10.09
N MET A 163 4.16 6.41 -8.85
CA MET A 163 4.96 6.87 -7.71
C MET A 163 6.39 6.33 -7.74
N VAL A 164 6.56 5.02 -7.91
CA VAL A 164 7.89 4.40 -7.93
C VAL A 164 8.72 4.91 -9.10
N PRO A 165 8.23 4.94 -10.36
CA PRO A 165 8.97 5.53 -11.47
C PRO A 165 9.30 7.01 -11.29
N ALA A 166 8.38 7.79 -10.68
CA ALA A 166 8.65 9.19 -10.38
C ALA A 166 9.81 9.38 -9.40
N TYR A 167 9.89 8.53 -8.35
CA TYR A 167 11.01 8.57 -7.40
C TYR A 167 12.33 8.18 -8.08
N LEU A 168 12.34 7.10 -8.84
CA LEU A 168 13.52 6.66 -9.59
C LEU A 168 13.96 7.70 -10.64
N GLY A 169 13.02 8.47 -11.19
CA GLY A 169 13.25 9.58 -12.11
C GLY A 169 13.71 10.87 -11.43
N GLY A 170 13.93 10.88 -10.10
CA GLY A 170 14.44 12.03 -9.35
C GLY A 170 13.41 13.10 -9.02
N VAL A 171 12.10 12.81 -9.15
CA VAL A 171 11.04 13.71 -8.67
C VAL A 171 11.12 13.80 -7.15
N ASN A 172 10.97 15.02 -6.61
CA ASN A 172 11.00 15.23 -5.16
C ASN A 172 9.97 14.35 -4.43
N PRO A 173 10.42 13.42 -3.55
CA PRO A 173 9.52 12.41 -2.96
C PRO A 173 8.44 12.99 -2.04
N ILE A 174 8.72 14.11 -1.35
CA ILE A 174 7.72 14.75 -0.47
C ILE A 174 6.54 15.26 -1.28
N TRP A 175 6.80 16.05 -2.33
CA TRP A 175 5.71 16.59 -3.16
C TRP A 175 4.97 15.51 -3.92
N CYS A 176 5.70 14.54 -4.48
CA CYS A 176 5.10 13.41 -5.15
C CYS A 176 4.22 12.59 -4.19
N GLY A 177 4.72 12.29 -2.99
CA GLY A 177 3.99 11.58 -1.96
C GLY A 177 2.72 12.31 -1.51
N ILE A 178 2.82 13.62 -1.23
CA ILE A 178 1.64 14.44 -0.85
C ILE A 178 0.58 14.43 -1.95
N LEU A 179 0.97 14.65 -3.20
CA LEU A 179 0.04 14.71 -4.33
C LEU A 179 -0.64 13.35 -4.58
N ILE A 180 0.12 12.26 -4.54
CA ILE A 180 -0.43 10.91 -4.73
C ILE A 180 -1.32 10.53 -3.56
N THR A 181 -0.91 10.81 -2.32
CA THR A 181 -1.75 10.56 -1.14
C THR A 181 -3.05 11.35 -1.20
N ALA A 182 -3.00 12.63 -1.57
CA ALA A 182 -4.19 13.46 -1.74
C ALA A 182 -5.10 12.93 -2.85
N PHE A 183 -4.53 12.55 -3.99
CA PHE A 183 -5.28 11.95 -5.11
C PHE A 183 -5.98 10.66 -4.68
N LEU A 184 -5.25 9.73 -4.07
CA LEU A 184 -5.81 8.46 -3.61
C LEU A 184 -6.88 8.67 -2.54
N THR A 185 -6.66 9.57 -1.58
CA THR A 185 -7.64 9.93 -0.56
C THR A 185 -8.97 10.40 -1.17
N VAL A 186 -8.91 11.36 -2.08
CA VAL A 186 -10.12 11.89 -2.75
C VAL A 186 -10.78 10.81 -3.60
N LEU A 187 -9.99 10.04 -4.35
CA LEU A 187 -10.50 8.99 -5.24
C LEU A 187 -11.20 7.86 -4.47
N ILE A 188 -10.58 7.36 -3.40
CA ILE A 188 -11.14 6.27 -2.59
C ILE A 188 -12.46 6.73 -1.95
N ILE A 189 -12.48 7.91 -1.32
CA ILE A 189 -13.70 8.49 -0.74
C ILE A 189 -14.77 8.72 -1.83
N PHE A 190 -14.36 9.15 -3.02
CA PHE A 190 -15.27 9.28 -4.16
C PHE A 190 -15.86 7.93 -4.60
N LEU A 191 -15.07 6.85 -4.61
CA LEU A 191 -15.56 5.51 -4.92
C LEU A 191 -16.59 5.02 -3.88
N VAL A 192 -16.47 5.44 -2.62
CA VAL A 192 -17.42 5.11 -1.54
C VAL A 192 -18.73 5.87 -1.73
N TYR A 193 -18.69 7.19 -1.81
CA TYR A 193 -19.88 8.05 -1.80
C TYR A 193 -20.39 8.46 -3.18
N GLY A 194 -19.52 8.44 -4.20
CA GLY A 194 -19.84 8.95 -5.53
C GLY A 194 -19.87 10.48 -5.59
N PHE A 195 -20.66 11.03 -6.53
CA PHE A 195 -20.88 12.48 -6.68
C PHE A 195 -21.85 12.98 -5.59
N ASP A 196 -21.35 13.13 -4.36
CA ASP A 196 -22.13 13.61 -3.22
C ASP A 196 -21.32 14.66 -2.42
N ARG A 197 -22.01 15.52 -1.67
CA ARG A 197 -21.37 16.46 -0.74
C ARG A 197 -20.63 15.75 0.39
N LYS A 198 -21.02 14.52 0.72
CA LYS A 198 -20.29 13.65 1.65
C LYS A 198 -18.86 13.40 1.19
N THR A 199 -18.66 13.22 -0.13
CA THR A 199 -17.32 13.11 -0.70
C THR A 199 -16.48 14.35 -0.43
N ALA A 200 -17.03 15.54 -0.67
CA ALA A 200 -16.31 16.79 -0.40
C ALA A 200 -16.03 16.98 1.10
N ALA A 201 -17.00 16.65 1.96
CA ALA A 201 -16.85 16.80 3.41
C ALA A 201 -15.80 15.87 3.98
N ALA A 202 -15.88 14.56 3.67
CA ALA A 202 -14.92 13.56 4.13
C ALA A 202 -13.52 13.81 3.55
N SER A 203 -13.42 14.09 2.25
CA SER A 203 -12.12 14.37 1.61
C SER A 203 -11.45 15.61 2.18
N SER A 204 -12.19 16.69 2.42
CA SER A 204 -11.60 17.90 3.03
C SER A 204 -11.07 17.62 4.44
N GLY A 205 -11.82 16.89 5.26
CA GLY A 205 -11.38 16.51 6.61
C GLY A 205 -10.15 15.59 6.58
N ALA A 206 -10.16 14.57 5.71
CA ALA A 206 -9.05 13.64 5.56
C ALA A 206 -7.78 14.34 5.04
N LEU A 207 -7.89 15.23 4.03
CA LEU A 207 -6.76 15.99 3.51
C LEU A 207 -6.12 16.92 4.54
N LEU A 208 -6.92 17.53 5.42
CA LEU A 208 -6.39 18.32 6.54
C LEU A 208 -5.63 17.44 7.53
N GLY A 209 -6.11 16.24 7.81
CA GLY A 209 -5.39 15.25 8.62
C GLY A 209 -4.06 14.83 7.97
N VAL A 210 -4.06 14.51 6.68
CA VAL A 210 -2.85 14.20 5.91
C VAL A 210 -1.85 15.36 5.95
N LEU A 211 -2.32 16.60 5.78
CA LEU A 211 -1.47 17.78 5.87
C LEU A 211 -0.79 17.91 7.24
N MET A 212 -1.52 17.65 8.32
CA MET A 212 -0.94 17.63 9.68
C MET A 212 0.11 16.54 9.82
N THR A 213 -0.15 15.34 9.30
CA THR A 213 0.85 14.26 9.28
C THR A 213 2.10 14.67 8.50
N CYS A 214 1.95 15.31 7.35
CA CYS A 214 3.08 15.80 6.56
C CYS A 214 3.93 16.82 7.33
N ILE A 215 3.29 17.80 7.96
CA ILE A 215 3.99 18.84 8.74
C ILE A 215 4.75 18.23 9.90
N ILE A 216 4.08 17.41 10.71
CA ILE A 216 4.69 16.78 11.89
C ILE A 216 5.76 15.77 11.44
N GLY A 217 5.50 14.96 10.41
CA GLY A 217 6.45 14.01 9.86
C GLY A 217 7.73 14.67 9.38
N CYS A 218 7.65 15.78 8.64
CA CYS A 218 8.83 16.50 8.19
C CYS A 218 9.64 17.06 9.38
N ILE A 219 8.98 17.70 10.35
CA ILE A 219 9.65 18.30 11.51
C ILE A 219 10.35 17.24 12.36
N PHE A 220 9.65 16.15 12.69
CA PHE A 220 10.19 15.15 13.60
C PHE A 220 11.18 14.20 12.95
N THR A 221 11.10 13.94 11.66
CA THR A 221 12.13 13.18 10.94
C THR A 221 13.49 13.88 11.02
N ASP A 222 13.51 15.21 10.85
CA ASP A 222 14.72 16.01 10.97
C ASP A 222 15.22 16.08 12.42
N LEU A 223 14.31 16.27 13.39
CA LEU A 223 14.65 16.30 14.81
C LEU A 223 15.22 14.98 15.33
N PHE A 224 14.67 13.86 14.88
CA PHE A 224 15.14 12.52 15.23
C PHE A 224 16.38 12.12 14.45
N LYS A 225 16.80 12.92 13.47
CA LYS A 225 17.92 12.63 12.55
C LYS A 225 17.79 11.25 11.89
N ILE A 226 16.56 10.87 11.55
CA ILE A 226 16.31 9.60 10.86
C ILE A 226 16.78 9.71 9.42
N HIS A 227 17.60 8.76 9.02
CA HIS A 227 18.00 8.58 7.63
C HIS A 227 17.16 7.49 6.98
N GLY A 228 16.72 7.70 5.74
CA GLY A 228 15.84 6.76 5.03
C GLY A 228 16.42 5.37 4.77
N ALA A 229 17.71 5.17 5.05
CA ALA A 229 18.34 3.84 5.04
C ALA A 229 17.81 2.86 6.12
N VAL A 230 16.83 3.29 6.92
CA VAL A 230 16.06 2.38 7.81
C VAL A 230 15.04 1.53 7.06
N MET A 231 14.68 1.91 5.82
CA MET A 231 13.78 1.13 4.98
C MET A 231 14.47 -0.14 4.48
N ALA A 232 13.74 -1.25 4.44
CA ALA A 232 14.22 -2.48 3.84
C ALA A 232 14.64 -2.25 2.36
N TYR A 233 15.67 -2.95 1.92
CA TYR A 233 16.24 -2.88 0.55
C TYR A 233 16.73 -1.49 0.11
N SER A 234 16.81 -0.50 0.99
CA SER A 234 17.26 0.86 0.65
C SER A 234 18.72 0.88 0.16
N GLU A 235 19.58 0.03 0.72
CA GLU A 235 20.97 -0.10 0.25
C GLU A 235 21.06 -0.74 -1.14
N SER A 236 20.16 -1.65 -1.48
CA SER A 236 20.10 -2.27 -2.81
C SER A 236 19.83 -1.25 -3.91
N LEU A 237 19.11 -0.17 -3.62
CA LEU A 237 18.90 0.95 -4.56
C LEU A 237 20.22 1.67 -4.87
N LEU A 238 21.07 1.85 -3.86
CA LEU A 238 22.38 2.49 -4.07
C LEU A 238 23.28 1.64 -4.97
N TYR A 239 23.30 0.32 -4.75
CA TYR A 239 24.07 -0.61 -5.60
C TYR A 239 23.48 -0.76 -7.01
N ALA A 240 22.19 -0.51 -7.19
CA ALA A 240 21.52 -0.49 -8.48
C ALA A 240 21.79 0.80 -9.30
N GLY A 241 22.63 1.71 -8.77
CA GLY A 241 23.02 2.94 -9.47
C GLY A 241 22.19 4.18 -9.12
N TYR A 242 21.28 4.09 -8.13
CA TYR A 242 20.43 5.20 -7.71
C TYR A 242 20.98 5.90 -6.45
N GLN A 243 22.23 6.37 -6.53
CA GLN A 243 22.95 6.96 -5.39
C GLN A 243 22.43 8.36 -4.99
N ASP A 244 21.79 9.06 -5.93
CA ASP A 244 21.32 10.44 -5.76
C ASP A 244 19.88 10.49 -5.15
N LEU A 245 19.27 9.34 -4.86
CA LEU A 245 17.93 9.30 -4.26
C LEU A 245 17.93 9.83 -2.83
N ASN A 246 16.99 10.72 -2.53
CA ASN A 246 16.78 11.19 -1.17
C ASN A 246 15.92 10.19 -0.37
N LEU A 247 16.59 9.16 0.20
CA LEU A 247 15.95 8.09 0.96
C LEU A 247 15.15 8.63 2.15
N THR A 248 15.58 9.71 2.79
CA THR A 248 14.87 10.32 3.92
C THR A 248 13.52 10.89 3.48
N GLN A 249 13.47 11.57 2.33
CA GLN A 249 12.21 12.08 1.78
C GLN A 249 11.30 10.95 1.29
N ILE A 250 11.85 9.85 0.79
CA ILE A 250 11.08 8.64 0.43
C ILE A 250 10.47 8.02 1.69
N PHE A 251 11.22 7.91 2.78
CA PHE A 251 10.72 7.45 4.07
C PHE A 251 9.57 8.32 4.59
N MET A 252 9.73 9.65 4.59
CA MET A 252 8.65 10.58 4.97
C MET A 252 7.39 10.37 4.14
N SER A 253 7.54 10.21 2.82
CA SER A 253 6.43 9.94 1.93
C SER A 253 5.72 8.62 2.26
N GLY A 254 6.47 7.60 2.68
CA GLY A 254 5.92 6.33 3.19
C GLY A 254 4.98 6.55 4.38
N ILE A 255 5.38 7.40 5.34
CA ILE A 255 4.54 7.77 6.49
C ILE A 255 3.21 8.39 6.04
N PHE A 256 3.24 9.32 5.06
CA PHE A 256 2.03 10.00 4.59
C PHE A 256 1.03 9.02 3.99
N ILE A 257 1.50 8.09 3.16
CA ILE A 257 0.67 7.08 2.51
C ILE A 257 0.15 6.07 3.53
N GLY A 258 1.02 5.53 4.38
CA GLY A 258 0.66 4.51 5.37
C GLY A 258 -0.42 4.99 6.32
N ALA A 259 -0.28 6.20 6.85
CA ALA A 259 -1.24 6.79 7.76
C ALA A 259 -2.57 7.20 7.10
N SER A 260 -2.57 7.52 5.80
CA SER A 260 -3.75 8.05 5.09
C SER A 260 -4.95 7.10 5.08
N GLY A 261 -4.71 5.78 5.07
CA GLY A 261 -5.77 4.76 5.08
C GLY A 261 -6.69 4.89 6.29
N ALA A 262 -6.13 4.86 7.49
CA ALA A 262 -6.89 4.99 8.74
C ALA A 262 -7.60 6.35 8.86
N MET A 263 -6.98 7.42 8.33
CA MET A 263 -7.60 8.74 8.29
C MET A 263 -8.82 8.77 7.35
N MET A 264 -8.75 8.10 6.19
CA MET A 264 -9.89 8.00 5.27
C MET A 264 -11.05 7.25 5.91
N ASP A 265 -10.79 6.14 6.58
CA ASP A 265 -11.82 5.34 7.24
C ASP A 265 -12.55 6.16 8.31
N LEU A 266 -11.79 6.83 9.19
CA LEU A 266 -12.37 7.69 10.23
C LEU A 266 -13.16 8.87 9.63
N ALA A 267 -12.67 9.48 8.55
CA ALA A 267 -13.37 10.56 7.87
C ALA A 267 -14.69 10.10 7.23
N VAL A 268 -14.72 8.91 6.66
CA VAL A 268 -15.93 8.29 6.10
C VAL A 268 -16.94 8.00 7.21
N ASP A 269 -16.51 7.42 8.32
CA ASP A 269 -17.38 7.08 9.45
C ASP A 269 -18.00 8.32 10.08
N ILE A 270 -17.21 9.34 10.40
CA ILE A 270 -17.69 10.60 10.95
C ILE A 270 -18.68 11.28 9.99
N THR A 271 -18.35 11.33 8.71
CA THR A 271 -19.22 11.97 7.70
C THR A 271 -20.54 11.22 7.54
N SER A 272 -20.52 9.88 7.59
CA SER A 272 -21.72 9.05 7.53
C SER A 272 -22.61 9.30 8.74
N ALA A 273 -22.03 9.32 9.95
CA ALA A 273 -22.75 9.57 11.19
C ALA A 273 -23.35 10.98 11.24
N VAL A 274 -22.60 12.00 10.85
CA VAL A 274 -23.10 13.39 10.74
C VAL A 274 -24.26 13.49 9.77
N ASN A 275 -24.15 12.84 8.61
CA ASN A 275 -25.22 12.83 7.62
C ASN A 275 -26.49 12.16 8.16
N GLU A 276 -26.38 11.04 8.88
CA GLU A 276 -27.51 10.36 9.49
C GLU A 276 -28.24 11.23 10.53
N VAL A 277 -27.45 11.93 11.38
CA VAL A 277 -28.01 12.88 12.37
C VAL A 277 -28.77 14.00 11.66
N ILE A 278 -28.24 14.57 10.59
CA ILE A 278 -28.89 15.64 9.82
C ILE A 278 -30.15 15.11 9.10
N GLU A 279 -30.16 13.85 8.66
CA GLU A 279 -31.35 13.24 8.05
C GLU A 279 -32.48 13.08 9.05
N LYS A 280 -32.19 12.69 10.29
CA LYS A 280 -33.16 12.53 11.38
C LYS A 280 -33.61 13.87 11.99
N LYS A 281 -32.72 14.88 12.04
CA LYS A 281 -33.00 16.22 12.58
C LYS A 281 -32.58 17.29 11.56
N PRO A 282 -33.41 17.62 10.56
CA PRO A 282 -33.05 18.57 9.49
C PRO A 282 -32.76 20.00 9.96
N ASP A 283 -33.28 20.40 11.11
CA ASP A 283 -33.12 21.75 11.67
C ASP A 283 -31.86 21.90 12.53
N ILE A 284 -31.06 20.83 12.65
CA ILE A 284 -29.85 20.83 13.47
C ILE A 284 -28.86 21.92 13.01
N SER A 285 -28.26 22.61 13.98
CA SER A 285 -27.20 23.58 13.66
C SER A 285 -25.91 22.86 13.24
N TRP A 286 -25.08 23.53 12.40
CA TRP A 286 -23.79 22.95 12.00
C TRP A 286 -22.88 22.62 13.21
N ARG A 287 -22.97 23.42 14.29
CA ARG A 287 -22.20 23.20 15.51
C ARG A 287 -22.63 21.94 16.26
N GLU A 288 -23.93 21.70 16.35
CA GLU A 288 -24.46 20.47 16.97
C GLU A 288 -24.17 19.25 16.11
N ALA A 289 -24.28 19.35 14.78
CA ALA A 289 -23.93 18.31 13.84
C ALA A 289 -22.44 17.95 13.95
N ALA A 290 -21.56 18.95 13.97
CA ALA A 290 -20.13 18.76 14.19
C ALA A 290 -19.82 18.13 15.56
N ARG A 291 -20.52 18.55 16.64
CA ARG A 291 -20.37 17.92 17.96
C ARG A 291 -20.75 16.45 17.96
N SER A 292 -21.82 16.10 17.27
CA SER A 292 -22.25 14.69 17.10
C SER A 292 -21.19 13.88 16.34
N GLY A 293 -20.63 14.43 15.25
CA GLY A 293 -19.52 13.82 14.53
C GLY A 293 -18.27 13.63 15.40
N MET A 294 -17.94 14.63 16.21
CA MET A 294 -16.79 14.57 17.14
C MET A 294 -16.97 13.48 18.22
N ASN A 295 -18.22 13.23 18.67
CA ASN A 295 -18.47 12.15 19.63
C ASN A 295 -18.20 10.77 19.00
N VAL A 296 -18.60 10.58 17.75
CA VAL A 296 -18.26 9.36 16.98
C VAL A 296 -16.75 9.24 16.78
N GLY A 297 -16.11 10.34 16.37
CA GLY A 297 -14.66 10.37 16.20
C GLY A 297 -13.90 10.00 17.47
N ARG A 298 -14.31 10.50 18.65
CA ARG A 298 -13.69 10.14 19.93
C ARG A 298 -13.80 8.65 20.26
N ALA A 299 -14.94 8.04 19.97
CA ALA A 299 -15.12 6.61 20.20
C ALA A 299 -14.20 5.77 19.29
N ALA A 300 -14.08 6.15 18.01
CA ALA A 300 -13.29 5.43 17.04
C ALA A 300 -11.78 5.64 17.22
N MET A 301 -11.31 6.86 17.56
CA MET A 301 -9.89 7.16 17.75
C MET A 301 -9.20 6.23 18.74
N GLY A 302 -9.87 5.85 19.84
CA GLY A 302 -9.28 5.01 20.88
C GLY A 302 -8.85 3.63 20.38
N THR A 303 -9.61 3.04 19.46
CA THR A 303 -9.27 1.74 18.87
C THR A 303 -8.35 1.87 17.65
N MET A 304 -8.56 2.87 16.81
CA MET A 304 -7.81 3.05 15.59
C MET A 304 -6.32 3.38 15.82
N THR A 305 -5.99 4.18 16.85
CA THR A 305 -4.59 4.46 17.22
C THR A 305 -3.85 3.18 17.64
N THR A 306 -4.51 2.30 18.40
CA THR A 306 -3.95 1.00 18.76
C THR A 306 -3.82 0.08 17.53
N THR A 307 -4.76 0.16 16.60
CA THR A 307 -4.69 -0.61 15.35
C THR A 307 -3.47 -0.22 14.50
N LEU A 308 -3.16 1.07 14.39
CA LEU A 308 -1.94 1.54 13.71
C LEU A 308 -0.68 0.99 14.39
N LEU A 309 -0.60 1.09 15.72
CA LEU A 309 0.54 0.54 16.46
C LEU A 309 0.71 -0.97 16.18
N LEU A 310 -0.37 -1.75 16.25
CA LEU A 310 -0.32 -3.20 16.01
C LEU A 310 0.06 -3.52 14.56
N ALA A 311 -0.44 -2.76 13.59
CA ALA A 311 -0.14 -2.97 12.17
C ALA A 311 1.34 -2.78 11.87
N TYR A 312 1.97 -1.75 12.43
CA TYR A 312 3.38 -1.45 12.21
C TYR A 312 4.30 -2.33 13.06
N SER A 313 3.99 -2.55 14.35
CA SER A 313 4.88 -3.28 15.25
C SER A 313 5.06 -4.76 14.91
N GLY A 314 4.14 -5.37 14.16
CA GLY A 314 4.23 -6.77 13.76
C GLY A 314 5.52 -7.11 13.00
N GLY A 315 6.01 -6.22 12.14
CA GLY A 315 7.24 -6.39 11.39
C GLY A 315 8.53 -6.32 12.22
N TYR A 316 8.47 -5.80 13.45
CA TYR A 316 9.63 -5.57 14.31
C TYR A 316 9.79 -6.59 15.45
N ILE A 317 8.94 -7.61 15.51
CA ILE A 317 9.00 -8.63 16.57
C ILE A 317 10.37 -9.32 16.60
N ALA A 318 10.92 -9.73 15.46
CA ALA A 318 12.22 -10.39 15.38
C ALA A 318 13.37 -9.47 15.88
N LEU A 319 13.31 -8.17 15.54
CA LEU A 319 14.29 -7.19 16.03
C LEU A 319 14.22 -7.05 17.55
N LEU A 320 13.03 -6.94 18.13
CA LEU A 320 12.84 -6.85 19.58
C LEU A 320 13.28 -8.13 20.29
N MET A 321 13.00 -9.30 19.71
CA MET A 321 13.51 -10.58 20.22
C MET A 321 15.03 -10.62 20.25
N THR A 322 15.69 -10.11 19.21
CA THR A 322 17.16 -10.01 19.15
C THR A 322 17.71 -9.17 20.30
N PHE A 323 17.12 -7.98 20.53
CA PHE A 323 17.54 -7.13 21.65
C PHE A 323 17.36 -7.80 23.01
N MET A 324 16.23 -8.48 23.20
CA MET A 324 15.97 -9.20 24.46
C MET A 324 16.94 -10.36 24.64
N ALA A 325 17.22 -11.13 23.60
CA ALA A 325 18.17 -12.25 23.65
C ALA A 325 19.60 -11.78 23.95
N GLN A 326 19.97 -10.57 23.50
CA GLN A 326 21.28 -9.96 23.76
C GLN A 326 21.35 -9.23 25.12
N GLY A 327 20.25 -9.11 25.86
CA GLY A 327 20.20 -8.34 27.10
C GLY A 327 20.41 -6.84 26.89
N THR A 328 20.03 -6.30 25.74
CA THR A 328 20.23 -4.90 25.39
C THR A 328 19.42 -3.97 26.32
N PRO A 329 20.04 -2.95 26.95
CA PRO A 329 19.34 -2.00 27.81
C PRO A 329 18.24 -1.26 27.07
N ILE A 330 17.14 -0.95 27.75
CA ILE A 330 15.96 -0.29 27.16
C ILE A 330 16.30 1.05 26.51
N ASP A 331 17.20 1.82 27.10
CA ASP A 331 17.62 3.11 26.54
C ASP A 331 18.30 2.96 25.18
N ASN A 332 19.11 1.91 25.02
CA ASN A 332 19.74 1.60 23.74
C ASN A 332 18.70 1.15 22.70
N ILE A 333 17.70 0.34 23.12
CA ILE A 333 16.63 -0.11 22.25
C ILE A 333 15.84 1.09 21.71
N LEU A 334 15.41 1.99 22.61
CA LEU A 334 14.60 3.15 22.23
C LEU A 334 15.37 4.17 21.37
N ASN A 335 16.71 4.25 21.50
CA ASN A 335 17.54 5.12 20.67
C ASN A 335 18.07 4.42 19.40
N TYR A 336 17.76 3.15 19.20
CA TYR A 336 18.18 2.44 18.00
C TYR A 336 17.44 2.96 16.77
N LYS A 337 18.16 3.33 15.71
CA LYS A 337 17.62 4.04 14.54
C LYS A 337 16.36 3.41 13.94
N TYR A 338 16.31 2.08 13.85
CA TYR A 338 15.14 1.37 13.30
C TYR A 338 13.93 1.45 14.24
N VAL A 339 14.15 1.35 15.55
CA VAL A 339 13.09 1.50 16.57
C VAL A 339 12.59 2.93 16.61
N SER A 340 13.50 3.91 16.59
CA SER A 340 13.14 5.33 16.55
C SER A 340 12.36 5.70 15.29
N ALA A 341 12.68 5.10 14.14
CA ALA A 341 11.95 5.29 12.90
C ALA A 341 10.53 4.75 12.98
N GLU A 342 10.35 3.57 13.59
CA GLU A 342 9.04 2.97 13.80
C GLU A 342 8.17 3.76 14.78
N ILE A 343 8.78 4.23 15.88
CA ILE A 343 8.10 5.12 16.84
C ILE A 343 7.65 6.39 16.13
N LEU A 344 8.50 6.96 15.28
CA LEU A 344 8.19 8.14 14.49
C LEU A 344 6.99 7.89 13.57
N ASP A 345 7.03 6.83 12.76
CA ASP A 345 5.97 6.46 11.81
C ASP A 345 4.63 6.27 12.53
N THR A 346 4.61 5.45 13.57
CA THR A 346 3.41 5.16 14.36
C THR A 346 2.82 6.42 15.03
N ILE A 347 3.66 7.25 15.66
CA ILE A 347 3.19 8.42 16.39
C ILE A 347 2.74 9.52 15.42
N VAL A 348 3.49 9.80 14.36
CA VAL A 348 3.12 10.80 13.35
C VAL A 348 1.82 10.40 12.65
N GLY A 349 1.66 9.13 12.29
CA GLY A 349 0.42 8.61 11.75
C GLY A 349 -0.76 8.77 12.72
N SER A 350 -0.53 8.52 14.01
CA SER A 350 -1.52 8.70 15.06
C SER A 350 -1.91 10.17 15.27
N PHE A 351 -0.98 11.13 15.15
CA PHE A 351 -1.30 12.56 15.16
C PHE A 351 -2.26 12.94 14.04
N GLY A 352 -2.02 12.44 12.82
CA GLY A 352 -2.93 12.62 11.70
C GLY A 352 -4.32 12.07 11.99
N LEU A 353 -4.39 10.85 12.52
CA LEU A 353 -5.65 10.20 12.87
C LEU A 353 -6.42 10.99 13.95
N VAL A 354 -5.77 11.49 14.98
CA VAL A 354 -6.41 12.31 16.02
C VAL A 354 -6.93 13.62 15.45
N THR A 355 -6.17 14.28 14.57
CA THR A 355 -6.55 15.58 14.00
C THR A 355 -7.59 15.47 12.89
N VAL A 356 -7.67 14.35 12.17
CA VAL A 356 -8.70 14.14 11.14
C VAL A 356 -10.12 14.18 11.74
N ALA A 357 -10.30 13.72 12.98
CA ALA A 357 -11.63 13.68 13.60
C ALA A 357 -12.26 15.08 13.77
N PRO A 358 -11.64 16.07 14.42
CA PRO A 358 -12.21 17.42 14.50
C PRO A 358 -12.33 18.08 13.13
N PHE A 359 -11.37 17.90 12.22
CA PHE A 359 -11.46 18.45 10.87
C PHE A 359 -12.66 17.92 10.10
N THR A 360 -12.86 16.60 10.11
CA THR A 360 -13.98 15.96 9.42
C THR A 360 -15.33 16.31 10.08
N ALA A 361 -15.39 16.35 11.40
CA ALA A 361 -16.59 16.77 12.12
C ALA A 361 -17.00 18.21 11.72
N LEU A 362 -16.04 19.12 11.63
CA LEU A 362 -16.28 20.52 11.20
C LEU A 362 -16.70 20.60 9.73
N THR A 363 -15.94 19.98 8.82
CA THR A 363 -16.25 20.04 7.37
C THR A 363 -17.59 19.38 7.06
N SER A 364 -17.91 18.26 7.71
CA SER A 364 -19.20 17.58 7.56
C SER A 364 -20.35 18.40 8.14
N GLY A 365 -20.17 18.97 9.33
CA GLY A 365 -21.16 19.86 9.94
C GLY A 365 -21.49 21.04 9.05
N ILE A 366 -20.50 21.74 8.50
CA ILE A 366 -20.68 22.92 7.66
C ILE A 366 -21.28 22.56 6.29
N LEU A 367 -20.69 21.59 5.58
CA LEU A 367 -21.05 21.30 4.19
C LEU A 367 -22.39 20.57 4.06
N LEU A 368 -22.76 19.72 5.04
CA LEU A 368 -23.99 18.93 4.96
C LEU A 368 -25.21 19.68 5.48
N THR A 369 -25.08 20.53 6.51
CA THR A 369 -26.24 21.35 7.01
C THR A 369 -26.63 22.49 6.07
N GLY A 370 -25.66 23.05 5.34
CA GLY A 370 -25.90 24.17 4.42
C GLY A 370 -26.86 23.86 3.26
N LYS A 371 -26.98 22.60 2.84
CA LYS A 371 -27.87 22.18 1.75
C LYS A 371 -29.33 22.18 2.19
N LYS A 372 -29.62 21.61 3.36
CA LYS A 372 -31.02 21.44 3.82
C LYS A 372 -31.68 22.76 4.23
N LYS A 373 -30.91 23.72 4.74
CA LYS A 373 -31.42 25.08 4.96
C LYS A 373 -31.87 25.74 3.66
N ARG A 374 -31.12 25.53 2.57
CA ARG A 374 -31.47 26.11 1.25
C ARG A 374 -32.67 25.42 0.61
N GLU A 375 -32.78 24.09 0.74
CA GLU A 375 -33.94 23.33 0.23
C GLU A 375 -35.19 23.67 1.05
N ALA A 376 -35.09 23.80 2.38
CA ALA A 376 -36.20 24.20 3.24
C ALA A 376 -36.65 25.66 3.02
N SER A 377 -35.74 26.60 2.67
CA SER A 377 -36.12 27.98 2.31
C SER A 377 -36.82 28.02 0.98
N VAL A 378 -36.34 27.28 -0.03
CA VAL A 378 -37.01 27.19 -1.35
C VAL A 378 -38.39 26.53 -1.26
N GLN A 379 -38.55 25.47 -0.45
CA GLN A 379 -39.85 24.85 -0.20
C GLN A 379 -40.83 25.79 0.54
N LYS A 380 -40.34 26.62 1.47
CA LYS A 380 -41.19 27.66 2.11
C LYS A 380 -41.57 28.77 1.18
N GLU A 381 -40.73 29.17 0.24
CA GLU A 381 -41.06 30.16 -0.80
C GLU A 381 -42.12 29.60 -1.76
N ILE A 382 -41.97 28.36 -2.25
CA ILE A 382 -42.93 27.71 -3.14
C ILE A 382 -44.28 27.44 -2.43
N ALA A 383 -44.31 27.26 -1.11
CA ALA A 383 -45.55 27.07 -0.37
C ALA A 383 -46.24 28.37 0.06
N ALA A 384 -45.59 29.51 -0.16
CA ALA A 384 -46.09 30.84 0.13
C ALA A 384 -46.61 31.60 -1.12
N GLU A 385 -46.29 31.08 -2.31
CA GLU A 385 -46.91 31.40 -3.59
C GLU A 385 -48.14 30.52 -3.89
#